data_f47c5fbc98af1bc1e4165d93bd0d524d
#
_entry.id   f47c5fbc98af1bc1e4165d93bd0d524d
#
_cell.length_a   1.000
_cell.length_b   1.000
_cell.length_c   1.000
_cell.angle_alpha   90.00
_cell.angle_beta   90.00
_cell.angle_gamma   90.00
#
_symmetry.space_group_name_H-M   'P 1'
#
loop_
_entity.id
_entity.type
_entity.pdbx_description
1 polymer ?
#
loop_
_entity_poly.entity_id
_entity_poly.type
_entity_poly.pdbx_seq_one_letter_code
_entity_poly.pdbx_strand_id
1 'polypeptide(L)'
;MKNRFVPWLWLALAFCIAAPSSAQSQREAEKKLQNLRGELKDIAKERRTLEAARGEAARKLRDADEQVGKSRRSLSETEAALKREEAALAALQEQRDDMRARLGTQRQQLAALVRASYQLGGDAPLKVLLAQDSVADANRALAYHRYVQRDRAQKITALTTELQALDDVERDIAARRVQLDAARQQQSAQVSTLEKDRKARAALTADLDQRYKDRSTREKALGQDARALERLLANLRAAAARAE
;
A
#
# COMPACT_ATOMS: atom_id res chain seq x y z
N MET A 1 -54.58 88.35 48.99
CA MET A 1 -56.00 88.62 48.64
C MET A 1 -56.39 87.48 47.71
N LYS A 2 -57.28 86.56 48.26
CA LYS A 2 -58.60 86.25 47.68
C LYS A 2 -58.51 85.57 46.33
N ASN A 3 -59.02 84.43 45.96
CA ASN A 3 -60.17 83.53 46.41
C ASN A 3 -60.02 82.27 45.63
N ARG A 4 -60.11 81.08 46.23
CA ARG A 4 -61.34 80.19 46.37
C ARG A 4 -62.13 80.04 45.07
N PHE A 5 -62.12 78.85 44.49
CA PHE A 5 -63.28 77.97 44.27
C PHE A 5 -62.91 76.74 43.45
N VAL A 6 -62.94 75.67 44.00
CA VAL A 6 -63.29 74.27 43.76
C VAL A 6 -64.57 74.15 42.87
N PRO A 7 -65.01 73.07 42.32
CA PRO A 7 -64.55 71.70 42.33
C PRO A 7 -65.10 70.77 41.17
N TRP A 8 -64.80 69.54 41.25
CA TRP A 8 -65.71 68.45 40.97
C TRP A 8 -66.20 68.23 39.50
N LEU A 9 -65.33 67.88 38.57
CA LEU A 9 -65.76 67.30 37.28
C LEU A 9 -64.68 66.48 36.54
N TRP A 10 -63.89 65.64 37.25
CA TRP A 10 -62.95 64.71 36.63
C TRP A 10 -63.00 63.32 37.28
N LEU A 11 -64.21 62.78 37.47
CA LEU A 11 -64.38 61.44 38.04
C LEU A 11 -65.23 60.53 37.13
N ALA A 12 -65.07 60.66 35.82
CA ALA A 12 -65.83 59.83 34.87
C ALA A 12 -65.05 59.46 33.57
N LEU A 13 -63.70 59.41 33.62
CA LEU A 13 -62.96 58.95 32.39
C LEU A 13 -61.79 58.05 32.73
N ALA A 14 -61.97 57.14 33.69
CA ALA A 14 -60.93 56.12 34.06
C ALA A 14 -61.50 54.70 34.00
N PHE A 15 -62.41 54.37 33.06
CA PHE A 15 -62.97 53.01 33.01
C PHE A 15 -63.19 52.52 31.56
N CYS A 16 -62.22 52.68 30.65
CA CYS A 16 -62.27 52.04 29.32
C CYS A 16 -60.89 51.82 28.68
N ILE A 17 -59.89 51.33 29.42
CA ILE A 17 -58.67 50.81 28.83
C ILE A 17 -58.28 49.54 29.59
N ALA A 18 -59.08 48.46 29.45
CA ALA A 18 -58.69 47.15 29.90
C ALA A 18 -59.39 46.08 29.09
N ALA A 19 -59.11 45.97 27.82
CA ALA A 19 -59.19 44.73 27.02
C ALA A 19 -58.71 44.95 25.59
N PRO A 20 -57.44 44.77 25.32
CA PRO A 20 -57.07 43.77 24.27
C PRO A 20 -55.78 42.98 24.57
N SER A 21 -55.46 42.67 25.81
CA SER A 21 -54.19 41.98 26.09
C SER A 21 -54.25 40.45 25.84
N SER A 22 -55.42 39.84 25.90
CA SER A 22 -55.55 38.38 25.69
C SER A 22 -55.39 37.93 24.21
N ALA A 23 -55.99 38.68 23.29
CA ALA A 23 -55.91 38.32 21.85
C ALA A 23 -54.50 38.55 21.26
N GLN A 24 -53.76 39.54 21.79
CA GLN A 24 -52.42 39.82 21.36
C GLN A 24 -51.43 38.77 21.91
N SER A 25 -51.59 38.34 23.14
CA SER A 25 -50.79 37.26 23.75
C SER A 25 -51.04 35.90 23.07
N GLN A 26 -52.26 35.60 22.68
CA GLN A 26 -52.56 34.40 21.92
C GLN A 26 -51.89 34.38 20.54
N ARG A 27 -51.95 35.48 19.78
CA ARG A 27 -51.25 35.60 18.48
C ARG A 27 -49.76 35.52 18.59
N GLU A 28 -49.14 36.05 19.65
CA GLU A 28 -47.70 35.92 19.92
C GLU A 28 -47.36 34.50 20.28
N ALA A 29 -48.15 33.82 21.11
CA ALA A 29 -48.00 32.43 21.44
C ALA A 29 -48.09 31.51 20.22
N GLU A 30 -49.05 31.75 19.33
CA GLU A 30 -49.21 30.99 18.04
C GLU A 30 -48.01 31.20 17.10
N LYS A 31 -47.51 32.44 16.96
CA LYS A 31 -46.30 32.72 16.19
C LYS A 31 -45.09 32.01 16.75
N LYS A 32 -44.89 32.02 18.06
CA LYS A 32 -43.83 31.28 18.76
C LYS A 32 -43.95 29.78 18.51
N LEU A 33 -45.15 29.23 18.60
CA LEU A 33 -45.46 27.82 18.32
C LEU A 33 -45.10 27.46 16.86
N GLN A 34 -45.41 28.30 15.91
CA GLN A 34 -45.12 28.08 14.51
C GLN A 34 -43.61 28.15 14.21
N ASN A 35 -42.90 29.08 14.81
CA ASN A 35 -41.44 29.18 14.70
C ASN A 35 -40.76 27.94 15.32
N LEU A 36 -41.20 27.52 16.50
CA LEU A 36 -40.68 26.34 17.18
C LEU A 36 -40.89 25.04 16.42
N ARG A 37 -42.05 24.89 15.73
CA ARG A 37 -42.29 23.77 14.83
C ARG A 37 -41.39 23.80 13.60
N GLY A 38 -41.06 24.98 13.08
CA GLY A 38 -40.09 25.18 12.01
C GLY A 38 -38.72 24.73 12.42
N GLU A 39 -38.22 25.20 13.56
CA GLU A 39 -36.92 24.84 14.10
C GLU A 39 -36.78 23.32 14.39
N LEU A 40 -37.80 22.69 14.97
CA LEU A 40 -37.82 21.23 15.16
C LEU A 40 -37.75 20.44 13.85
N LYS A 41 -38.40 20.94 12.79
CA LYS A 41 -38.35 20.33 11.45
C LYS A 41 -36.95 20.46 10.84
N ASP A 42 -36.31 21.60 11.02
CA ASP A 42 -34.98 21.87 10.52
C ASP A 42 -33.92 21.02 11.27
N ILE A 43 -34.04 20.91 12.60
CA ILE A 43 -33.22 20.00 13.43
C ILE A 43 -33.38 18.53 12.95
N ALA A 44 -34.61 18.09 12.70
CA ALA A 44 -34.84 16.72 12.21
C ALA A 44 -34.24 16.49 10.83
N LYS A 45 -34.28 17.49 9.95
CA LYS A 45 -33.63 17.44 8.62
C LYS A 45 -32.10 17.38 8.75
N GLU A 46 -31.52 18.22 9.61
CA GLU A 46 -30.08 18.25 9.84
C GLU A 46 -29.58 16.90 10.40
N ARG A 47 -30.30 16.29 11.35
CA ARG A 47 -29.95 14.94 11.83
C ARG A 47 -29.89 13.91 10.73
N ARG A 48 -30.86 13.88 9.82
CA ARG A 48 -30.86 12.95 8.66
C ARG A 48 -29.64 13.16 7.73
N THR A 49 -29.28 14.41 7.45
CA THR A 49 -28.10 14.71 6.65
C THR A 49 -26.81 14.29 7.34
N LEU A 50 -26.74 14.42 8.65
CA LEU A 50 -25.60 13.97 9.46
C LEU A 50 -25.45 12.44 9.46
N GLU A 51 -26.57 11.69 9.56
CA GLU A 51 -26.57 10.23 9.48
C GLU A 51 -26.12 9.73 8.11
N ALA A 52 -26.61 10.32 7.03
CA ALA A 52 -26.20 9.98 5.67
C ALA A 52 -24.69 10.23 5.45
N ALA A 53 -24.20 11.38 5.88
CA ALA A 53 -22.78 11.72 5.78
C ALA A 53 -21.86 10.78 6.62
N ARG A 54 -22.35 10.28 7.76
CA ARG A 54 -21.66 9.27 8.57
C ARG A 54 -21.54 7.94 7.81
N GLY A 55 -22.59 7.51 7.14
CA GLY A 55 -22.61 6.28 6.33
C GLY A 55 -21.63 6.36 5.15
N GLU A 56 -21.54 7.51 4.48
CA GLU A 56 -20.59 7.75 3.39
C GLU A 56 -19.14 7.73 3.89
N ALA A 57 -18.86 8.40 4.99
CA ALA A 57 -17.54 8.44 5.60
C ALA A 57 -17.06 7.04 6.02
N ALA A 58 -17.95 6.21 6.58
CA ALA A 58 -17.62 4.83 6.93
C ALA A 58 -17.34 3.94 5.70
N ARG A 59 -17.94 4.24 4.55
CA ARG A 59 -17.61 3.55 3.28
C ARG A 59 -16.21 3.95 2.81
N LYS A 60 -15.93 5.25 2.73
CA LYS A 60 -14.59 5.77 2.32
C LYS A 60 -13.46 5.20 3.19
N LEU A 61 -13.69 5.02 4.49
CA LEU A 61 -12.70 4.41 5.36
C LEU A 61 -12.49 2.93 5.04
N ARG A 62 -13.56 2.17 4.79
CA ARG A 62 -13.45 0.76 4.37
C ARG A 62 -12.69 0.61 3.06
N ASP A 63 -12.99 1.46 2.08
CA ASP A 63 -12.31 1.45 0.78
C ASP A 63 -10.81 1.75 0.94
N ALA A 64 -10.46 2.72 1.80
CA ALA A 64 -9.07 3.03 2.13
C ALA A 64 -8.37 1.88 2.87
N ASP A 65 -9.04 1.20 3.80
CA ASP A 65 -8.51 0.03 4.50
C ASP A 65 -8.27 -1.15 3.53
N GLU A 66 -9.20 -1.37 2.59
CA GLU A 66 -9.05 -2.38 1.55
C GLU A 66 -7.87 -2.07 0.63
N GLN A 67 -7.70 -0.81 0.23
CA GLN A 67 -6.57 -0.36 -0.60
C GLN A 67 -5.23 -0.58 0.11
N VAL A 68 -5.10 -0.16 1.37
CA VAL A 68 -3.90 -0.42 2.18
C VAL A 68 -3.64 -1.93 2.30
N GLY A 69 -4.69 -2.73 2.48
CA GLY A 69 -4.60 -4.19 2.53
C GLY A 69 -4.08 -4.80 1.21
N LYS A 70 -4.57 -4.31 0.06
CA LYS A 70 -4.10 -4.73 -1.28
C LYS A 70 -2.63 -4.36 -1.49
N SER A 71 -2.26 -3.12 -1.25
CA SER A 71 -0.88 -2.64 -1.40
C SER A 71 0.09 -3.41 -0.52
N ARG A 72 -0.30 -3.75 0.72
CA ARG A 72 0.51 -4.54 1.64
C ARG A 72 0.71 -5.98 1.17
N ARG A 73 -0.33 -6.64 0.66
CA ARG A 73 -0.23 -8.01 0.10
C ARG A 73 0.68 -8.02 -1.12
N SER A 74 0.47 -7.10 -2.07
CA SER A 74 1.31 -6.99 -3.27
C SER A 74 2.79 -6.77 -2.93
N LEU A 75 3.09 -5.92 -1.95
CA LEU A 75 4.46 -5.72 -1.47
C LEU A 75 5.05 -7.01 -0.89
N SER A 76 4.31 -7.72 -0.04
CA SER A 76 4.77 -8.97 0.58
C SER A 76 5.04 -10.07 -0.44
N GLU A 77 4.21 -10.16 -1.48
CA GLU A 77 4.41 -11.11 -2.61
C GLU A 77 5.67 -10.77 -3.40
N THR A 78 5.90 -9.48 -3.68
CA THR A 78 7.12 -9.02 -4.35
C THR A 78 8.37 -9.28 -3.52
N GLU A 79 8.33 -9.04 -2.22
CA GLU A 79 9.45 -9.33 -1.29
C GLU A 79 9.78 -10.83 -1.24
N ALA A 80 8.75 -11.69 -1.21
CA ALA A 80 8.95 -13.13 -1.26
C ALA A 80 9.52 -13.60 -2.61
N ALA A 81 9.11 -12.98 -3.72
CA ALA A 81 9.65 -13.25 -5.05
C ALA A 81 11.11 -12.81 -5.16
N LEU A 82 11.45 -11.60 -4.70
CA LEU A 82 12.82 -11.09 -4.65
C LEU A 82 13.74 -12.01 -3.89
N LYS A 83 13.35 -12.45 -2.71
CA LYS A 83 14.14 -13.38 -1.89
C LYS A 83 14.43 -14.71 -2.60
N ARG A 84 13.44 -15.23 -3.37
CA ARG A 84 13.63 -16.45 -4.17
C ARG A 84 14.59 -16.23 -5.32
N GLU A 85 14.47 -15.12 -6.04
CA GLU A 85 15.36 -14.78 -7.15
C GLU A 85 16.80 -14.48 -6.69
N GLU A 86 16.97 -13.85 -5.53
CA GLU A 86 18.29 -13.64 -4.92
C GLU A 86 18.97 -14.97 -4.56
N ALA A 87 18.22 -15.91 -3.99
CA ALA A 87 18.74 -17.25 -3.69
C ALA A 87 19.11 -18.03 -4.96
N ALA A 88 18.28 -17.93 -6.02
CA ALA A 88 18.56 -18.56 -7.31
C ALA A 88 19.81 -17.95 -7.98
N LEU A 89 19.96 -16.63 -7.90
CA LEU A 89 21.16 -15.95 -8.40
C LEU A 89 22.42 -16.39 -7.64
N ALA A 90 22.36 -16.51 -6.31
CA ALA A 90 23.48 -16.98 -5.50
C ALA A 90 23.88 -18.41 -5.90
N ALA A 91 22.93 -19.32 -6.11
CA ALA A 91 23.21 -20.70 -6.55
C ALA A 91 23.87 -20.75 -7.94
N LEU A 92 23.44 -19.92 -8.89
CA LEU A 92 24.09 -19.82 -10.20
C LEU A 92 25.52 -19.24 -10.11
N GLN A 93 25.75 -18.30 -9.21
CA GLN A 93 27.09 -17.77 -8.97
C GLN A 93 28.04 -18.83 -8.39
N GLU A 94 27.59 -19.61 -7.44
CA GLU A 94 28.33 -20.76 -6.88
C GLU A 94 28.63 -21.78 -7.98
N GLN A 95 27.63 -22.17 -8.78
CA GLN A 95 27.83 -23.07 -9.92
C GLN A 95 28.86 -22.54 -10.92
N ARG A 96 28.83 -21.24 -11.26
CA ARG A 96 29.83 -20.59 -12.11
C ARG A 96 31.24 -20.71 -11.53
N ASP A 97 31.38 -20.44 -10.23
CA ASP A 97 32.68 -20.45 -9.56
C ASP A 97 33.27 -21.88 -9.51
N ASP A 98 32.46 -22.90 -9.27
CA ASP A 98 32.84 -24.30 -9.36
C ASP A 98 33.24 -24.71 -10.79
N MET A 99 32.50 -24.27 -11.79
CA MET A 99 32.86 -24.54 -13.19
C MET A 99 34.18 -23.88 -13.56
N ARG A 100 34.42 -22.62 -13.15
CA ARG A 100 35.70 -21.91 -13.38
C ARG A 100 36.88 -22.62 -12.72
N ALA A 101 36.72 -23.12 -11.49
CA ALA A 101 37.75 -23.87 -10.80
C ALA A 101 38.11 -25.16 -11.53
N ARG A 102 37.09 -25.95 -11.98
CA ARG A 102 37.31 -27.18 -12.76
C ARG A 102 37.96 -26.89 -14.11
N LEU A 103 37.48 -25.87 -14.84
CA LEU A 103 38.09 -25.43 -16.11
C LEU A 103 39.54 -24.99 -15.92
N GLY A 104 39.89 -24.30 -14.81
CA GLY A 104 41.23 -23.93 -14.45
C GLY A 104 42.14 -25.16 -14.34
N THR A 105 41.69 -26.19 -13.64
CA THR A 105 42.44 -27.46 -13.46
C THR A 105 42.61 -28.20 -14.79
N GLN A 106 41.56 -28.33 -15.57
CA GLN A 106 41.60 -28.98 -16.89
C GLN A 106 42.53 -28.25 -17.86
N ARG A 107 42.50 -26.91 -17.87
CA ARG A 107 43.41 -26.10 -18.68
C ARG A 107 44.89 -26.33 -18.30
N GLN A 108 45.18 -26.41 -17.02
CA GLN A 108 46.54 -26.73 -16.51
C GLN A 108 46.98 -28.15 -16.97
N GLN A 109 46.10 -29.15 -16.89
CA GLN A 109 46.38 -30.51 -17.34
C GLN A 109 46.63 -30.55 -18.85
N LEU A 110 45.79 -29.85 -19.64
CA LEU A 110 45.96 -29.79 -21.08
C LEU A 110 47.27 -29.07 -21.47
N ALA A 111 47.61 -27.98 -20.78
CA ALA A 111 48.85 -27.27 -21.00
C ALA A 111 50.08 -28.11 -20.66
N ALA A 112 50.03 -28.98 -19.62
CA ALA A 112 51.08 -29.92 -19.32
C ALA A 112 51.25 -30.98 -20.44
N LEU A 113 50.14 -31.53 -20.95
CA LEU A 113 50.12 -32.48 -22.07
C LEU A 113 50.68 -31.87 -23.35
N VAL A 114 50.32 -30.61 -23.65
CA VAL A 114 50.86 -29.90 -24.84
C VAL A 114 52.35 -29.64 -24.70
N ARG A 115 52.83 -29.23 -23.52
CA ARG A 115 54.28 -29.04 -23.27
C ARG A 115 55.04 -30.33 -23.40
N ALA A 116 54.56 -31.44 -22.82
CA ALA A 116 55.18 -32.74 -22.95
C ALA A 116 55.28 -33.18 -24.41
N SER A 117 54.19 -33.00 -25.21
CA SER A 117 54.18 -33.30 -26.64
C SER A 117 55.19 -32.45 -27.42
N TYR A 118 55.32 -31.16 -27.10
CA TYR A 118 56.26 -30.28 -27.72
C TYR A 118 57.73 -30.68 -27.44
N GLN A 119 58.04 -31.03 -26.17
CA GLN A 119 59.38 -31.50 -25.77
C GLN A 119 59.80 -32.79 -26.48
N LEU A 120 58.84 -33.67 -26.83
CA LEU A 120 59.12 -34.88 -27.60
C LEU A 120 59.42 -34.60 -29.06
N GLY A 121 59.09 -33.41 -29.56
CA GLY A 121 59.26 -32.99 -30.98
C GLY A 121 58.15 -33.49 -31.91
N GLY A 122 57.96 -32.78 -33.04
CA GLY A 122 56.90 -33.12 -34.04
C GLY A 122 57.12 -34.49 -34.70
N ASP A 123 58.36 -34.95 -34.80
CA ASP A 123 58.73 -36.23 -35.40
C ASP A 123 58.84 -37.37 -34.35
N ALA A 124 58.38 -37.15 -33.13
CA ALA A 124 58.43 -38.14 -32.04
C ALA A 124 57.86 -39.50 -32.43
N PRO A 125 56.69 -39.63 -33.08
CA PRO A 125 56.16 -40.92 -33.53
C PRO A 125 57.08 -41.66 -34.45
N LEU A 126 57.71 -40.93 -35.40
CA LEU A 126 58.60 -41.51 -36.38
C LEU A 126 59.93 -41.93 -35.76
N LYS A 127 60.50 -41.11 -34.85
CA LYS A 127 61.72 -41.43 -34.07
C LYS A 127 61.48 -42.67 -33.18
N VAL A 128 60.35 -42.76 -32.51
CA VAL A 128 60.01 -43.93 -31.68
C VAL A 128 59.84 -45.15 -32.52
N LEU A 129 59.24 -45.08 -33.72
CA LEU A 129 59.12 -46.19 -34.65
C LEU A 129 60.49 -46.66 -35.18
N LEU A 130 61.38 -45.74 -35.55
CA LEU A 130 62.69 -46.06 -36.07
C LEU A 130 63.67 -46.55 -35.01
N ALA A 131 63.41 -46.29 -33.75
CA ALA A 131 64.20 -46.72 -32.61
C ALA A 131 63.81 -48.10 -32.06
N GLN A 132 62.86 -48.82 -32.65
CA GLN A 132 62.36 -50.09 -32.17
C GLN A 132 63.09 -51.26 -32.86
N ASP A 133 63.62 -52.20 -32.06
CA ASP A 133 64.34 -53.40 -32.59
C ASP A 133 63.37 -54.48 -33.08
N SER A 134 62.06 -54.35 -32.85
CA SER A 134 61.06 -55.31 -33.31
C SER A 134 59.76 -54.68 -33.80
N VAL A 135 59.09 -55.32 -34.75
CA VAL A 135 57.75 -54.90 -35.28
C VAL A 135 56.67 -54.91 -34.16
N ALA A 136 56.83 -55.78 -33.17
CA ALA A 136 55.89 -55.89 -32.06
C ALA A 136 56.00 -54.63 -31.15
N ASP A 137 57.19 -54.15 -30.90
CA ASP A 137 57.42 -52.92 -30.10
C ASP A 137 56.99 -51.68 -30.84
N ALA A 138 57.22 -51.59 -32.16
CA ALA A 138 56.70 -50.52 -32.99
C ALA A 138 55.16 -50.43 -32.99
N ASN A 139 54.49 -51.59 -33.12
CA ASN A 139 53.00 -51.63 -33.03
C ASN A 139 52.51 -51.19 -31.65
N ARG A 140 53.18 -51.59 -30.57
CA ARG A 140 52.86 -51.20 -29.20
C ARG A 140 53.01 -49.67 -29.01
N ALA A 141 54.09 -49.11 -29.48
CA ALA A 141 54.33 -47.66 -29.46
C ALA A 141 53.27 -46.86 -30.23
N LEU A 142 52.89 -47.34 -31.44
CA LEU A 142 51.80 -46.72 -32.18
C LEU A 142 50.44 -46.82 -31.50
N ALA A 143 50.16 -47.95 -30.85
CA ALA A 143 48.93 -48.09 -30.05
C ALA A 143 48.85 -47.09 -28.89
N TYR A 144 49.95 -46.93 -28.13
CA TYR A 144 50.04 -45.89 -27.08
C TYR A 144 49.90 -44.49 -27.65
N HIS A 145 50.58 -44.19 -28.76
CA HIS A 145 50.45 -42.88 -29.39
C HIS A 145 48.99 -42.57 -29.80
N ARG A 146 48.30 -43.53 -30.44
CA ARG A 146 46.86 -43.39 -30.77
C ARG A 146 46.01 -43.20 -29.56
N TYR A 147 46.26 -43.90 -28.44
CA TYR A 147 45.57 -43.71 -27.21
C TYR A 147 45.70 -42.29 -26.66
N VAL A 148 46.94 -41.79 -26.58
CA VAL A 148 47.23 -40.43 -26.11
C VAL A 148 46.58 -39.35 -26.99
N GLN A 149 46.60 -39.53 -28.32
CA GLN A 149 45.95 -38.61 -29.24
C GLN A 149 44.43 -38.61 -29.06
N ARG A 150 43.82 -39.78 -28.86
CA ARG A 150 42.38 -39.92 -28.58
C ARG A 150 42.01 -39.28 -27.27
N ASP A 151 42.73 -39.56 -26.18
CA ASP A 151 42.52 -38.92 -24.86
C ASP A 151 42.65 -37.39 -24.96
N ARG A 152 43.61 -36.89 -25.67
CA ARG A 152 43.78 -35.45 -25.88
C ARG A 152 42.61 -34.84 -26.62
N ALA A 153 42.14 -35.49 -27.72
CA ALA A 153 40.99 -35.02 -28.45
C ALA A 153 39.73 -35.00 -27.60
N GLN A 154 39.52 -36.06 -26.78
CA GLN A 154 38.39 -36.12 -25.84
C GLN A 154 38.45 -35.00 -24.81
N LYS A 155 39.63 -34.71 -24.22
CA LYS A 155 39.84 -33.62 -23.26
C LYS A 155 39.58 -32.24 -23.87
N ILE A 156 39.99 -32.01 -25.09
CA ILE A 156 39.69 -30.76 -25.81
C ILE A 156 38.18 -30.61 -26.04
N THR A 157 37.51 -31.65 -26.51
CA THR A 157 36.05 -31.63 -26.70
C THR A 157 35.32 -31.37 -25.38
N ALA A 158 35.68 -32.08 -24.32
CA ALA A 158 35.09 -31.86 -22.98
C ALA A 158 35.28 -30.43 -22.50
N LEU A 159 36.50 -29.89 -22.61
CA LEU A 159 36.80 -28.51 -22.26
C LEU A 159 35.98 -27.49 -23.05
N THR A 160 35.82 -27.71 -24.38
CA THR A 160 35.01 -26.85 -25.23
C THR A 160 33.54 -26.87 -24.79
N THR A 161 32.99 -28.06 -24.50
CA THR A 161 31.62 -28.19 -23.99
C THR A 161 31.42 -27.49 -22.65
N GLU A 162 32.36 -27.65 -21.71
CA GLU A 162 32.28 -26.98 -20.41
C GLU A 162 32.41 -25.44 -20.53
N LEU A 163 33.21 -24.94 -21.48
CA LEU A 163 33.30 -23.50 -21.75
C LEU A 163 31.99 -22.94 -22.31
N GLN A 164 31.31 -23.68 -23.19
CA GLN A 164 29.98 -23.31 -23.68
C GLN A 164 28.96 -23.28 -22.54
N ALA A 165 28.94 -24.32 -21.68
CA ALA A 165 28.06 -24.36 -20.53
C ALA A 165 28.35 -23.23 -19.52
N LEU A 166 29.61 -22.82 -19.34
CA LEU A 166 29.95 -21.66 -18.52
C LEU A 166 29.40 -20.35 -19.12
N ASP A 167 29.51 -20.16 -20.43
CA ASP A 167 28.99 -18.98 -21.11
C ASP A 167 27.46 -18.90 -20.98
N ASP A 168 26.74 -20.02 -21.04
CA ASP A 168 25.31 -20.09 -20.81
C ASP A 168 24.94 -19.68 -19.37
N VAL A 169 25.65 -20.19 -18.35
CA VAL A 169 25.46 -19.80 -16.95
C VAL A 169 25.76 -18.31 -16.74
N GLU A 170 26.79 -17.76 -17.38
CA GLU A 170 27.10 -16.33 -17.27
C GLU A 170 26.01 -15.45 -17.91
N ARG A 171 25.40 -15.88 -19.02
CA ARG A 171 24.25 -15.20 -19.64
C ARG A 171 23.02 -15.26 -18.73
N ASP A 172 22.76 -16.42 -18.11
CA ASP A 172 21.64 -16.57 -17.15
C ASP A 172 21.83 -15.66 -15.94
N ILE A 173 23.04 -15.57 -15.39
CA ILE A 173 23.39 -14.65 -14.30
C ILE A 173 23.11 -13.20 -14.72
N ALA A 174 23.53 -12.81 -15.92
CA ALA A 174 23.30 -11.45 -16.43
C ALA A 174 21.81 -11.14 -16.59
N ALA A 175 21.05 -12.06 -17.16
CA ALA A 175 19.61 -11.91 -17.34
C ALA A 175 18.87 -11.79 -15.99
N ARG A 176 19.19 -12.67 -15.01
CA ARG A 176 18.59 -12.63 -13.67
C ARG A 176 18.94 -11.34 -12.92
N ARG A 177 20.15 -10.80 -13.07
CA ARG A 177 20.49 -9.50 -12.47
C ARG A 177 19.60 -8.37 -12.96
N VAL A 178 19.36 -8.30 -14.28
CA VAL A 178 18.46 -7.30 -14.86
C VAL A 178 17.03 -7.46 -14.32
N GLN A 179 16.53 -8.69 -14.23
CA GLN A 179 15.22 -8.97 -13.64
C GLN A 179 15.14 -8.58 -12.17
N LEU A 180 16.20 -8.87 -11.41
CA LEU A 180 16.28 -8.53 -9.99
C LEU A 180 16.27 -7.01 -9.78
N ASP A 181 17.01 -6.27 -10.58
CA ASP A 181 17.04 -4.80 -10.51
C ASP A 181 15.68 -4.18 -10.85
N ALA A 182 15.00 -4.71 -11.88
CA ALA A 182 13.64 -4.30 -12.21
C ALA A 182 12.66 -4.59 -11.07
N ALA A 183 12.74 -5.77 -10.46
CA ALA A 183 11.89 -6.16 -9.34
C ALA A 183 12.15 -5.30 -8.08
N ARG A 184 13.40 -4.90 -7.83
CA ARG A 184 13.76 -3.97 -6.74
C ARG A 184 13.20 -2.57 -6.99
N GLN A 185 13.23 -2.08 -8.21
CA GLN A 185 12.58 -0.82 -8.58
C GLN A 185 11.06 -0.89 -8.37
N GLN A 186 10.44 -1.99 -8.76
CA GLN A 186 9.01 -2.23 -8.51
C GLN A 186 8.71 -2.27 -7.02
N GLN A 187 9.50 -2.94 -6.20
CA GLN A 187 9.39 -2.96 -4.75
C GLN A 187 9.43 -1.53 -4.16
N SER A 188 10.42 -0.73 -4.59
CA SER A 188 10.54 0.66 -4.13
C SER A 188 9.31 1.50 -4.47
N ALA A 189 8.75 1.34 -5.68
CA ALA A 189 7.51 2.00 -6.08
C ALA A 189 6.30 1.53 -5.25
N GLN A 190 6.21 0.23 -4.94
CA GLN A 190 5.16 -0.33 -4.08
C GLN A 190 5.25 0.18 -2.64
N VAL A 191 6.46 0.29 -2.07
CA VAL A 191 6.68 0.90 -0.74
C VAL A 191 6.18 2.34 -0.73
N SER A 192 6.56 3.14 -1.74
CA SER A 192 6.09 4.53 -1.87
C SER A 192 4.56 4.61 -1.97
N THR A 193 3.93 3.71 -2.73
CA THR A 193 2.47 3.62 -2.86
C THR A 193 1.82 3.27 -1.53
N LEU A 194 2.34 2.26 -0.82
CA LEU A 194 1.83 1.85 0.48
C LEU A 194 1.93 2.99 1.52
N GLU A 195 3.02 3.76 1.49
CA GLU A 195 3.16 4.93 2.37
C GLU A 195 2.12 6.02 2.06
N LYS A 196 1.87 6.29 0.78
CA LYS A 196 0.83 7.23 0.35
C LYS A 196 -0.56 6.77 0.79
N ASP A 197 -0.89 5.50 0.57
CA ASP A 197 -2.17 4.91 0.98
C ASP A 197 -2.36 4.97 2.50
N ARG A 198 -1.30 4.68 3.29
CA ARG A 198 -1.33 4.82 4.76
C ARG A 198 -1.53 6.26 5.22
N LYS A 199 -0.86 7.22 4.59
CA LYS A 199 -1.03 8.65 4.89
C LYS A 199 -2.45 9.11 4.54
N ALA A 200 -2.97 8.72 3.37
CA ALA A 200 -4.34 9.04 2.96
C ALA A 200 -5.37 8.45 3.93
N ARG A 201 -5.20 7.19 4.34
CA ARG A 201 -6.04 6.55 5.37
C ARG A 201 -5.97 7.29 6.72
N ALA A 202 -4.77 7.63 7.18
CA ALA A 202 -4.57 8.35 8.44
C ALA A 202 -5.23 9.74 8.41
N ALA A 203 -5.07 10.49 7.31
CA ALA A 203 -5.72 11.78 7.12
C ALA A 203 -7.25 11.65 7.11
N LEU A 204 -7.80 10.63 6.42
CA LEU A 204 -9.23 10.34 6.43
C LEU A 204 -9.73 10.00 7.83
N THR A 205 -9.00 9.20 8.60
CA THR A 205 -9.36 8.84 9.97
C THR A 205 -9.37 10.08 10.88
N ALA A 206 -8.35 10.95 10.77
CA ALA A 206 -8.27 12.19 11.54
C ALA A 206 -9.42 13.16 11.20
N ASP A 207 -9.73 13.33 9.89
CA ASP A 207 -10.87 14.14 9.45
C ASP A 207 -12.21 13.57 9.97
N LEU A 208 -12.37 12.26 9.94
CA LEU A 208 -13.57 11.60 10.47
C LEU A 208 -13.70 11.75 11.99
N ASP A 209 -12.60 11.63 12.75
CA ASP A 209 -12.59 11.82 14.20
C ASP A 209 -12.94 13.26 14.58
N GLN A 210 -12.39 14.24 13.84
CA GLN A 210 -12.71 15.65 14.04
C GLN A 210 -14.19 15.92 13.76
N ARG A 211 -14.68 15.50 12.60
CA ARG A 211 -16.10 15.66 12.22
C ARG A 211 -17.04 14.91 13.18
N TYR A 212 -16.62 13.77 13.71
CA TYR A 212 -17.42 13.03 14.70
C TYR A 212 -17.53 13.81 16.01
N LYS A 213 -16.43 14.38 16.53
CA LYS A 213 -16.43 15.21 17.73
C LYS A 213 -17.33 16.43 17.54
N ASP A 214 -17.16 17.17 16.45
CA ASP A 214 -17.94 18.36 16.15
C ASP A 214 -19.44 18.03 16.02
N ARG A 215 -19.76 16.93 15.32
CA ARG A 215 -21.14 16.46 15.16
C ARG A 215 -21.77 15.95 16.44
N SER A 216 -21.04 15.18 17.24
CA SER A 216 -21.53 14.69 18.54
C SER A 216 -21.85 15.85 19.48
N THR A 217 -21.02 16.88 19.48
CA THR A 217 -21.26 18.10 20.25
C THR A 217 -22.50 18.82 19.75
N ARG A 218 -22.63 18.98 18.42
CA ARG A 218 -23.78 19.62 17.80
C ARG A 218 -25.08 18.83 17.97
N GLU A 219 -25.03 17.50 17.85
CA GLU A 219 -26.20 16.63 18.10
C GLU A 219 -26.69 16.72 19.54
N LYS A 220 -25.79 16.77 20.52
CA LYS A 220 -26.13 16.98 21.92
C LYS A 220 -26.78 18.34 22.15
N ALA A 221 -26.22 19.41 21.56
CA ALA A 221 -26.78 20.75 21.64
C ALA A 221 -28.19 20.80 21.02
N LEU A 222 -28.35 20.30 19.79
CA LEU A 222 -29.65 20.21 19.11
C LEU A 222 -30.67 19.37 19.87
N GLY A 223 -30.25 18.28 20.51
CA GLY A 223 -31.11 17.45 21.36
C GLY A 223 -31.54 18.17 22.65
N GLN A 224 -30.70 19.01 23.23
CA GLN A 224 -31.04 19.84 24.38
C GLN A 224 -32.02 20.96 23.97
N ASP A 225 -31.74 21.63 22.85
CA ASP A 225 -32.60 22.69 22.32
C ASP A 225 -34.00 22.13 21.99
N ALA A 226 -34.07 20.97 21.32
CA ALA A 226 -35.36 20.32 21.03
C ALA A 226 -36.17 20.03 22.30
N ARG A 227 -35.55 19.52 23.33
CA ARG A 227 -36.24 19.26 24.65
C ARG A 227 -36.66 20.55 25.32
N ALA A 228 -35.83 21.60 25.28
CA ALA A 228 -36.18 22.90 25.82
C ALA A 228 -37.39 23.50 25.10
N LEU A 229 -37.42 23.41 23.78
CA LEU A 229 -38.50 23.86 22.91
C LEU A 229 -39.79 23.06 23.17
N GLU A 230 -39.72 21.74 23.33
CA GLU A 230 -40.87 20.90 23.67
C GLU A 230 -41.49 21.27 25.03
N ARG A 231 -40.65 21.55 26.06
CA ARG A 231 -41.10 22.00 27.38
C ARG A 231 -41.79 23.37 27.27
N LEU A 232 -41.23 24.28 26.50
CA LEU A 232 -41.78 25.64 26.28
C LEU A 232 -43.12 25.56 25.56
N LEU A 233 -43.25 24.69 24.57
CA LEU A 233 -44.49 24.38 23.89
C LEU A 233 -45.56 23.81 24.83
N ALA A 234 -45.20 22.86 25.69
CA ALA A 234 -46.10 22.30 26.67
C ALA A 234 -46.58 23.36 27.66
N ASN A 235 -45.67 24.24 28.15
CA ASN A 235 -46.04 25.33 29.02
C ASN A 235 -46.96 26.38 28.37
N LEU A 236 -46.69 26.72 27.12
CA LEU A 236 -47.52 27.64 26.38
C LEU A 236 -48.93 27.06 26.11
N ARG A 237 -49.05 25.78 25.80
CA ARG A 237 -50.34 25.09 25.65
C ARG A 237 -51.13 25.06 26.99
N ALA A 238 -50.45 24.75 28.09
CA ALA A 238 -51.03 24.77 29.41
C ALA A 238 -51.50 26.17 29.86
N ALA A 239 -50.76 27.22 29.45
CA ALA A 239 -51.13 28.60 29.71
C ALA A 239 -52.34 29.03 28.86
N ALA A 240 -52.39 28.64 27.60
CA ALA A 240 -53.53 28.92 26.72
C ALA A 240 -54.80 28.24 27.21
N ALA A 241 -54.74 26.96 27.64
CA ALA A 241 -55.89 26.22 28.23
C ALA A 241 -56.38 26.74 29.55
N ARG A 242 -55.60 27.55 30.28
CA ARG A 242 -56.06 28.20 31.52
C ARG A 242 -56.66 29.59 31.28
N ALA A 243 -56.49 30.13 30.10
CA ALA A 243 -57.00 31.44 29.69
C ALA A 243 -58.37 31.37 28.96
N GLU A 244 -58.78 30.17 28.57
CA GLU A 244 -60.12 29.81 28.12
C GLU A 244 -61.00 29.44 29.34
#